data_2b8e8c8251952de7c35f5fa8c990c6a5
#
_entry.id   2b8e8c8251952de7c35f5fa8c990c6a5
#
_cell.length_a   1.000
_cell.length_b   1.000
_cell.length_c   1.000
_cell.angle_alpha   90.00
_cell.angle_beta   90.00
_cell.angle_gamma   90.00
#
_symmetry.space_group_name_H-M   'P 1'
#
loop_
_entity.id
_entity.type
_entity.pdbx_description
1 polymer ?
#
loop_
_entity_poly.entity_id
_entity_poly.type
_entity_poly.pdbx_seq_one_letter_code
_entity_poly.pdbx_strand_id
1 'polypeptide(L)'
;MAHTLDIILAVILILRALRGWARGAISGIVSLIGLIGGVWVGLWASGDIVSRITNNSSSWLTTGLLRLGVVLVIIEVIHGLCMGLARWIRRASETVGLGILDRIGGALLSVAATVLVVTVGATALAPILPPQWAQAIDESAVINTANRAVPPQISHEAARLVGQVADAFPKVFTGQDPRLPSDDPDDSAADSPGVRQAARSIVKVRSLSHQCDRASEGTGWVSSRHRVVTNAHVVAGSDGVTVQVGGEGARLRARVVAYDPNLDLAVLAVPSLEAPALPMASSVDTGDSTVIAGFPLDGPYTVRAARVRGTLMARGENIYGDGDVVREILSLRGTVQPGNSGGPLLTTDGKVAGTIFARSTSQPQTGYALTNRQTRQLIRSGTHDSTPAS
;
A
#
# COMPACT_ATOMS: atom_id res chain seq x y z
N MET A 1 4.10 -23.90 -4.81
CA MET A 1 3.50 -22.87 -5.72
C MET A 1 4.53 -21.80 -6.08
N ALA A 2 5.32 -21.27 -5.17
CA ALA A 2 6.37 -20.26 -5.47
C ALA A 2 7.35 -20.70 -6.56
N HIS A 3 7.90 -21.92 -6.49
CA HIS A 3 8.79 -22.45 -7.54
C HIS A 3 8.13 -22.55 -8.91
N THR A 4 6.84 -22.91 -8.96
CA THR A 4 6.11 -22.96 -10.25
C THR A 4 5.94 -21.54 -10.82
N LEU A 5 5.66 -20.56 -9.97
CA LEU A 5 5.58 -19.15 -10.33
C LEU A 5 6.93 -18.64 -10.86
N ASP A 6 8.02 -18.96 -10.17
CA ASP A 6 9.39 -18.59 -10.59
C ASP A 6 9.74 -19.15 -11.97
N ILE A 7 9.40 -20.42 -12.26
CA ILE A 7 9.62 -21.02 -13.56
C ILE A 7 8.81 -20.30 -14.65
N ILE A 8 7.53 -20.02 -14.38
CA ILE A 8 6.66 -19.28 -15.33
C ILE A 8 7.25 -17.89 -15.61
N LEU A 9 7.63 -17.15 -14.56
CA LEU A 9 8.22 -15.82 -14.70
C LEU A 9 9.55 -15.86 -15.43
N ALA A 10 10.42 -16.84 -15.16
CA ALA A 10 11.69 -17.02 -15.88
C ALA A 10 11.45 -17.29 -17.38
N VAL A 11 10.49 -18.16 -17.71
CA VAL A 11 10.10 -18.42 -19.12
C VAL A 11 9.58 -17.15 -19.79
N ILE A 12 8.73 -16.39 -19.11
CA ILE A 12 8.22 -15.11 -19.62
C ILE A 12 9.38 -14.14 -19.89
N LEU A 13 10.32 -14.00 -18.96
CA LEU A 13 11.49 -13.11 -19.10
C LEU A 13 12.36 -13.52 -20.30
N ILE A 14 12.62 -14.81 -20.48
CA ILE A 14 13.38 -15.33 -21.64
C ILE A 14 12.64 -15.02 -22.95
N LEU A 15 11.33 -15.30 -23.01
CA LEU A 15 10.54 -15.03 -24.22
C LEU A 15 10.48 -13.52 -24.54
N ARG A 16 10.42 -12.68 -23.51
CA ARG A 16 10.45 -11.23 -23.65
C ARG A 16 11.83 -10.73 -24.11
N ALA A 17 12.91 -11.29 -23.59
CA ALA A 17 14.28 -11.00 -24.04
C ALA A 17 14.47 -11.35 -25.52
N LEU A 18 14.03 -12.53 -25.95
CA LEU A 18 14.11 -12.97 -27.35
C LEU A 18 13.28 -12.06 -28.29
N ARG A 19 12.07 -11.70 -27.86
CA ARG A 19 11.22 -10.73 -28.60
C ARG A 19 11.85 -9.34 -28.66
N GLY A 20 12.43 -8.87 -27.54
CA GLY A 20 13.14 -7.60 -27.49
C GLY A 20 14.35 -7.56 -28.42
N TRP A 21 15.12 -8.66 -28.43
CA TRP A 21 16.23 -8.85 -29.37
C TRP A 21 15.78 -8.77 -30.84
N ALA A 22 14.67 -9.43 -31.17
CA ALA A 22 14.15 -9.43 -32.54
C ALA A 22 13.60 -8.04 -32.97
N ARG A 23 13.05 -7.27 -32.02
CA ARG A 23 12.42 -5.96 -32.29
C ARG A 23 13.38 -4.79 -32.28
N GLY A 24 14.45 -4.85 -31.48
CA GLY A 24 15.41 -3.77 -31.25
C GLY A 24 14.94 -2.72 -30.22
N ALA A 25 15.92 -1.94 -29.72
CA ALA A 25 15.69 -0.92 -28.69
C ALA A 25 14.83 0.24 -29.18
N ILE A 26 15.04 0.71 -30.41
CA ILE A 26 14.27 1.82 -31.02
C ILE A 26 12.79 1.49 -31.02
N SER A 27 12.42 0.29 -31.50
CA SER A 27 11.03 -0.15 -31.50
C SER A 27 10.48 -0.33 -30.08
N GLY A 28 11.32 -0.76 -29.14
CA GLY A 28 10.97 -0.92 -27.73
C GLY A 28 10.67 0.41 -27.03
N ILE A 29 11.51 1.41 -27.24
CA ILE A 29 11.33 2.76 -26.68
C ILE A 29 10.06 3.42 -27.23
N VAL A 30 9.86 3.37 -28.53
CA VAL A 30 8.68 3.95 -29.19
C VAL A 30 7.40 3.22 -28.73
N SER A 31 7.45 1.89 -28.54
CA SER A 31 6.35 1.11 -27.97
C SER A 31 6.03 1.55 -26.55
N LEU A 32 7.03 1.77 -25.71
CA LEU A 32 6.86 2.22 -24.32
C LEU A 32 6.24 3.62 -24.25
N ILE A 33 6.75 4.55 -25.08
CA ILE A 33 6.20 5.90 -25.20
C ILE A 33 4.73 5.84 -25.67
N GLY A 34 4.43 5.00 -26.64
CA GLY A 34 3.06 4.79 -27.13
C GLY A 34 2.12 4.23 -26.07
N LEU A 35 2.61 3.29 -25.24
CA LEU A 35 1.83 2.72 -24.15
C LEU A 35 1.56 3.77 -23.05
N ILE A 36 2.60 4.45 -22.57
CA ILE A 36 2.47 5.48 -21.53
C ILE A 36 1.58 6.64 -22.03
N GLY A 37 1.83 7.12 -23.23
CA GLY A 37 1.01 8.16 -23.85
C GLY A 37 -0.44 7.72 -24.05
N GLY A 38 -0.67 6.47 -24.45
CA GLY A 38 -1.99 5.87 -24.59
C GLY A 38 -2.75 5.79 -23.28
N VAL A 39 -2.09 5.37 -22.20
CA VAL A 39 -2.67 5.36 -20.86
C VAL A 39 -3.03 6.76 -20.42
N TRP A 40 -2.11 7.71 -20.56
CA TRP A 40 -2.33 9.10 -20.13
C TRP A 40 -3.50 9.76 -20.88
N VAL A 41 -3.50 9.67 -22.20
CA VAL A 41 -4.58 10.21 -23.06
C VAL A 41 -5.89 9.46 -22.81
N GLY A 42 -5.84 8.13 -22.63
CA GLY A 42 -7.00 7.29 -22.35
C GLY A 42 -7.69 7.67 -21.04
N LEU A 43 -6.92 7.84 -19.96
CA LEU A 43 -7.45 8.29 -18.66
C LEU A 43 -8.02 9.71 -18.74
N TRP A 44 -7.31 10.63 -19.43
CA TRP A 44 -7.75 12.01 -19.59
C TRP A 44 -9.05 12.12 -20.42
N ALA A 45 -9.15 11.43 -21.54
CA ALA A 45 -10.28 11.53 -22.46
C ALA A 45 -11.49 10.65 -22.06
N SER A 46 -11.27 9.57 -21.30
CA SER A 46 -12.32 8.57 -21.00
C SER A 46 -13.53 9.15 -20.25
N GLY A 47 -13.31 10.15 -19.39
CA GLY A 47 -14.38 10.82 -18.65
C GLY A 47 -15.38 11.50 -19.57
N ASP A 48 -14.89 12.34 -20.47
CA ASP A 48 -15.70 13.12 -21.41
C ASP A 48 -16.38 12.24 -22.46
N ILE A 49 -15.68 11.21 -22.96
CA ILE A 49 -16.24 10.29 -23.96
C ILE A 49 -17.39 9.49 -23.36
N VAL A 50 -17.20 8.90 -22.17
CA VAL A 50 -18.22 8.09 -21.52
C VAL A 50 -19.43 8.93 -21.10
N SER A 51 -19.23 10.13 -20.58
CA SER A 51 -20.33 11.04 -20.22
C SER A 51 -21.23 11.38 -21.42
N ARG A 52 -20.67 11.51 -22.61
CA ARG A 52 -21.42 11.76 -23.86
C ARG A 52 -22.18 10.52 -24.34
N ILE A 53 -21.68 9.32 -24.07
CA ILE A 53 -22.30 8.06 -24.51
C ILE A 53 -23.44 7.64 -23.57
N THR A 54 -23.29 7.88 -22.26
CA THR A 54 -24.21 7.32 -21.25
C THR A 54 -25.33 8.24 -20.81
N ASN A 55 -25.40 9.49 -21.30
CA ASN A 55 -26.42 10.50 -20.91
C ASN A 55 -26.71 10.53 -19.39
N ASN A 56 -25.71 10.25 -18.56
CA ASN A 56 -25.75 10.28 -17.08
C ASN A 56 -26.76 9.31 -16.41
N SER A 57 -27.32 8.33 -17.13
CA SER A 57 -28.38 7.43 -16.61
C SER A 57 -27.93 5.98 -16.37
N SER A 58 -26.65 5.66 -16.53
CA SER A 58 -26.14 4.28 -16.38
C SER A 58 -25.64 3.98 -14.97
N SER A 59 -25.73 2.69 -14.57
CA SER A 59 -25.20 2.21 -13.29
C SER A 59 -23.67 2.44 -13.19
N TRP A 60 -23.13 2.57 -11.97
CA TRP A 60 -21.70 2.78 -11.73
C TRP A 60 -20.82 1.69 -12.36
N LEU A 61 -21.30 0.43 -12.39
CA LEU A 61 -20.64 -0.71 -13.03
C LEU A 61 -20.54 -0.54 -14.55
N THR A 62 -21.63 -0.14 -15.20
CA THR A 62 -21.68 0.10 -16.64
C THR A 62 -20.75 1.24 -17.03
N THR A 63 -20.77 2.32 -16.27
CA THR A 63 -19.88 3.48 -16.48
C THR A 63 -18.41 3.11 -16.29
N GLY A 64 -18.09 2.27 -15.28
CA GLY A 64 -16.73 1.79 -15.04
C GLY A 64 -16.20 0.89 -16.16
N LEU A 65 -17.02 -0.07 -16.61
CA LEU A 65 -16.65 -0.96 -17.72
C LEU A 65 -16.50 -0.21 -19.05
N LEU A 66 -17.38 0.76 -19.33
CA LEU A 66 -17.25 1.61 -20.52
C LEU A 66 -15.98 2.48 -20.47
N ARG A 67 -15.67 3.06 -19.32
CA ARG A 67 -14.40 3.80 -19.15
C ARG A 67 -13.19 2.92 -19.42
N LEU A 68 -13.16 1.72 -18.84
CA LEU A 68 -12.08 0.77 -19.08
C LEU A 68 -11.97 0.42 -20.56
N GLY A 69 -13.09 0.13 -21.22
CA GLY A 69 -13.13 -0.16 -22.67
C GLY A 69 -12.59 0.98 -23.53
N VAL A 70 -13.00 2.23 -23.23
CA VAL A 70 -12.52 3.44 -23.94
C VAL A 70 -11.02 3.61 -23.74
N VAL A 71 -10.52 3.46 -22.50
CA VAL A 71 -9.08 3.57 -22.20
C VAL A 71 -8.29 2.51 -22.97
N LEU A 72 -8.73 1.25 -22.99
CA LEU A 72 -8.06 0.18 -23.73
C LEU A 72 -8.01 0.47 -25.24
N VAL A 73 -9.11 0.93 -25.84
CA VAL A 73 -9.15 1.29 -27.26
C VAL A 73 -8.19 2.43 -27.58
N ILE A 74 -8.12 3.45 -26.75
CA ILE A 74 -7.20 4.59 -26.93
C ILE A 74 -5.74 4.12 -26.83
N ILE A 75 -5.44 3.24 -25.85
CA ILE A 75 -4.09 2.66 -25.70
C ILE A 75 -3.70 1.91 -26.98
N GLU A 76 -4.56 1.05 -27.51
CA GLU A 76 -4.27 0.26 -28.70
C GLU A 76 -4.09 1.13 -29.93
N VAL A 77 -4.89 2.17 -30.11
CA VAL A 77 -4.77 3.11 -31.23
C VAL A 77 -3.44 3.87 -31.17
N ILE A 78 -3.11 4.47 -30.03
CA ILE A 78 -1.87 5.25 -29.88
C ILE A 78 -0.65 4.35 -30.00
N HIS A 79 -0.67 3.17 -29.35
CA HIS A 79 0.40 2.20 -29.45
C HIS A 79 0.59 1.71 -30.89
N GLY A 80 -0.48 1.44 -31.62
CA GLY A 80 -0.45 1.05 -33.03
C GLY A 80 0.17 2.11 -33.94
N LEU A 81 -0.18 3.38 -33.74
CA LEU A 81 0.41 4.53 -34.45
C LEU A 81 1.91 4.66 -34.16
N CYS A 82 2.31 4.57 -32.90
CA CYS A 82 3.71 4.58 -32.47
C CYS A 82 4.50 3.44 -33.09
N MET A 83 3.94 2.23 -33.14
CA MET A 83 4.57 1.07 -33.77
C MET A 83 4.67 1.21 -35.30
N GLY A 84 3.73 1.92 -35.93
CA GLY A 84 3.82 2.32 -37.34
C GLY A 84 5.03 3.22 -37.59
N LEU A 85 5.19 4.23 -36.76
CA LEU A 85 6.31 5.18 -36.81
C LEU A 85 7.66 4.48 -36.55
N ALA A 86 7.71 3.57 -35.54
CA ALA A 86 8.91 2.82 -35.23
C ALA A 86 9.41 1.95 -36.41
N ARG A 87 8.48 1.36 -37.16
CA ARG A 87 8.83 0.59 -38.39
C ARG A 87 9.43 1.47 -39.48
N TRP A 88 8.94 2.67 -39.61
CA TRP A 88 9.47 3.66 -40.58
C TRP A 88 10.88 4.10 -40.18
N ILE A 89 11.11 4.49 -38.91
CA ILE A 89 12.42 4.89 -38.38
C ILE A 89 13.44 3.75 -38.53
N ARG A 90 13.06 2.51 -38.22
CA ARG A 90 13.95 1.35 -38.33
C ARG A 90 14.45 1.11 -39.75
N ARG A 91 13.59 1.25 -40.76
CA ARG A 91 14.02 1.15 -42.17
C ARG A 91 15.10 2.17 -42.53
N ALA A 92 15.05 3.35 -41.91
CA ALA A 92 16.08 4.37 -42.11
C ALA A 92 17.37 4.11 -41.36
N SER A 93 17.34 3.36 -40.23
CA SER A 93 18.53 3.08 -39.37
C SER A 93 19.31 1.82 -39.77
N GLU A 94 18.73 0.90 -40.56
CA GLU A 94 19.40 -0.31 -41.03
C GLU A 94 20.58 0.02 -41.97
N THR A 95 20.61 1.25 -42.51
CA THR A 95 21.70 1.74 -43.33
C THR A 95 22.97 2.15 -42.56
N VAL A 96 22.94 2.22 -41.24
CA VAL A 96 24.00 2.83 -40.40
C VAL A 96 24.78 1.80 -39.56
N GLY A 97 24.57 0.48 -39.72
CA GLY A 97 25.39 -0.57 -39.07
C GLY A 97 25.18 -0.78 -37.58
N LEU A 98 24.19 -0.12 -36.91
CA LEU A 98 23.94 -0.21 -35.46
C LEU A 98 23.10 -1.43 -35.02
N GLY A 99 22.87 -2.40 -35.90
CA GLY A 99 21.90 -3.49 -35.72
C GLY A 99 22.13 -4.39 -34.50
N ILE A 100 23.37 -4.66 -34.07
CA ILE A 100 23.63 -5.52 -32.89
C ILE A 100 23.39 -4.79 -31.59
N LEU A 101 23.80 -3.54 -31.48
CA LEU A 101 23.56 -2.69 -30.30
C LEU A 101 22.05 -2.42 -30.07
N ASP A 102 21.32 -2.19 -31.17
CA ASP A 102 19.85 -2.05 -31.12
C ASP A 102 19.17 -3.33 -30.62
N ARG A 103 19.63 -4.51 -31.04
CA ARG A 103 19.10 -5.81 -30.58
C ARG A 103 19.39 -6.07 -29.11
N ILE A 104 20.63 -5.84 -28.63
CA ILE A 104 21.00 -5.98 -27.23
C ILE A 104 20.17 -5.02 -26.37
N GLY A 105 20.12 -3.75 -26.77
CA GLY A 105 19.31 -2.73 -26.09
C GLY A 105 17.82 -3.10 -26.03
N GLY A 106 17.28 -3.68 -27.11
CA GLY A 106 15.91 -4.15 -27.17
C GLY A 106 15.63 -5.30 -26.21
N ALA A 107 16.55 -6.26 -26.07
CA ALA A 107 16.42 -7.34 -25.11
C ALA A 107 16.42 -6.81 -23.66
N LEU A 108 17.38 -5.94 -23.32
CA LEU A 108 17.51 -5.33 -22.00
C LEU A 108 16.27 -4.50 -21.64
N LEU A 109 15.81 -3.65 -22.55
CA LEU A 109 14.62 -2.82 -22.35
C LEU A 109 13.37 -3.66 -22.14
N SER A 110 13.21 -4.74 -22.93
CA SER A 110 12.07 -5.65 -22.81
C SER A 110 12.05 -6.40 -21.48
N VAL A 111 13.22 -6.83 -20.99
CA VAL A 111 13.38 -7.45 -19.67
C VAL A 111 13.07 -6.43 -18.58
N ALA A 112 13.66 -5.24 -18.62
CA ALA A 112 13.43 -4.19 -17.64
C ALA A 112 11.94 -3.78 -17.54
N ALA A 113 11.27 -3.60 -18.69
CA ALA A 113 9.84 -3.32 -18.72
C ALA A 113 9.00 -4.47 -18.16
N THR A 114 9.39 -5.73 -18.43
CA THR A 114 8.65 -6.88 -17.89
C THR A 114 8.88 -7.02 -16.38
N VAL A 115 10.08 -6.80 -15.88
CA VAL A 115 10.41 -6.76 -14.45
C VAL A 115 9.54 -5.69 -13.76
N LEU A 116 9.49 -4.50 -14.34
CA LEU A 116 8.66 -3.41 -13.80
C LEU A 116 7.18 -3.80 -13.73
N VAL A 117 6.61 -4.36 -14.81
CA VAL A 117 5.20 -4.78 -14.85
C VAL A 117 4.91 -5.90 -13.84
N VAL A 118 5.82 -6.87 -13.71
CA VAL A 118 5.68 -7.96 -12.74
C VAL A 118 5.74 -7.43 -11.31
N THR A 119 6.69 -6.55 -11.00
CA THR A 119 6.82 -5.94 -9.67
C THR A 119 5.59 -5.13 -9.30
N VAL A 120 5.18 -4.22 -10.19
CA VAL A 120 4.00 -3.37 -10.00
C VAL A 120 2.72 -4.22 -9.89
N GLY A 121 2.57 -5.20 -10.79
CA GLY A 121 1.42 -6.11 -10.77
C GLY A 121 1.35 -6.98 -9.51
N ALA A 122 2.49 -7.51 -9.06
CA ALA A 122 2.57 -8.29 -7.83
C ALA A 122 2.18 -7.46 -6.60
N THR A 123 2.75 -6.25 -6.47
CA THR A 123 2.44 -5.34 -5.37
C THR A 123 0.97 -4.88 -5.39
N ALA A 124 0.44 -4.63 -6.58
CA ALA A 124 -0.94 -4.15 -6.77
C ALA A 124 -1.99 -5.24 -6.53
N LEU A 125 -1.70 -6.48 -6.91
CA LEU A 125 -2.66 -7.58 -6.85
C LEU A 125 -2.56 -8.39 -5.56
N ALA A 126 -1.41 -8.41 -4.88
CA ALA A 126 -1.23 -9.18 -3.65
C ALA A 126 -2.36 -8.99 -2.61
N PRO A 127 -2.87 -7.76 -2.36
CA PRO A 127 -3.91 -7.54 -1.36
C PRO A 127 -5.30 -8.08 -1.75
N ILE A 128 -5.53 -8.37 -3.03
CA ILE A 128 -6.84 -8.81 -3.55
C ILE A 128 -6.82 -10.27 -4.03
N LEU A 129 -5.63 -10.91 -4.03
CA LEU A 129 -5.49 -12.31 -4.43
C LEU A 129 -5.77 -13.26 -3.26
N PRO A 130 -6.25 -14.50 -3.57
CA PRO A 130 -6.34 -15.57 -2.58
C PRO A 130 -5.01 -15.79 -1.83
N PRO A 131 -5.04 -16.14 -0.53
CA PRO A 131 -3.86 -16.23 0.32
C PRO A 131 -2.72 -17.09 -0.25
N GLN A 132 -3.08 -18.19 -0.91
CA GLN A 132 -2.12 -19.10 -1.55
C GLN A 132 -1.30 -18.44 -2.67
N TRP A 133 -1.91 -17.50 -3.41
CA TRP A 133 -1.24 -16.74 -4.47
C TRP A 133 -0.42 -15.58 -3.90
N ALA A 134 -0.97 -14.88 -2.89
CA ALA A 134 -0.23 -13.84 -2.18
C ALA A 134 1.04 -14.39 -1.55
N GLN A 135 0.96 -15.57 -0.91
CA GLN A 135 2.13 -16.26 -0.36
C GLN A 135 3.12 -16.69 -1.45
N ALA A 136 2.64 -17.20 -2.59
CA ALA A 136 3.50 -17.60 -3.70
C ALA A 136 4.26 -16.40 -4.30
N ILE A 137 3.63 -15.23 -4.37
CA ILE A 137 4.26 -13.96 -4.78
C ILE A 137 5.35 -13.56 -3.79
N ASP A 138 5.05 -13.61 -2.50
CA ASP A 138 5.97 -13.24 -1.42
C ASP A 138 7.20 -14.15 -1.32
N GLU A 139 7.05 -15.44 -1.60
CA GLU A 139 8.12 -16.43 -1.57
C GLU A 139 8.90 -16.53 -2.90
N SER A 140 8.42 -15.87 -3.97
CA SER A 140 9.04 -15.90 -5.29
C SER A 140 10.42 -15.25 -5.29
N ALA A 141 11.46 -16.00 -5.63
CA ALA A 141 12.82 -15.49 -5.76
C ALA A 141 12.96 -14.49 -6.92
N VAL A 142 12.22 -14.71 -8.01
CA VAL A 142 12.21 -13.82 -9.18
C VAL A 142 11.60 -12.47 -8.82
N ILE A 143 10.45 -12.45 -8.13
CA ILE A 143 9.76 -11.21 -7.71
C ILE A 143 10.61 -10.46 -6.67
N ASN A 144 11.17 -11.15 -5.69
CA ASN A 144 12.02 -10.53 -4.67
C ASN A 144 13.31 -9.92 -5.29
N THR A 145 13.88 -10.57 -6.30
CA THR A 145 15.03 -10.01 -7.04
C THR A 145 14.61 -8.80 -7.88
N ALA A 146 13.45 -8.89 -8.53
CA ALA A 146 12.87 -7.80 -9.31
C ALA A 146 12.58 -6.58 -8.44
N ASN A 147 12.00 -6.76 -7.25
CA ASN A 147 11.71 -5.69 -6.29
C ASN A 147 12.97 -4.94 -5.84
N ARG A 148 14.11 -5.63 -5.73
CA ARG A 148 15.41 -4.99 -5.41
C ARG A 148 15.97 -4.17 -6.58
N ALA A 149 15.63 -4.52 -7.80
CA ALA A 149 16.11 -3.85 -9.02
C ALA A 149 15.26 -2.63 -9.40
N VAL A 150 13.99 -2.56 -8.96
CA VAL A 150 13.07 -1.45 -9.25
C VAL A 150 13.24 -0.36 -8.18
N PRO A 151 13.45 0.91 -8.58
CA PRO A 151 13.50 2.02 -7.64
C PRO A 151 12.23 2.10 -6.79
N PRO A 152 12.32 2.29 -5.46
CA PRO A 152 11.17 2.32 -4.55
C PRO A 152 10.08 3.32 -4.96
N GLN A 153 10.47 4.44 -5.56
CA GLN A 153 9.56 5.51 -6.00
C GLN A 153 8.53 5.01 -7.03
N ILE A 154 8.92 4.09 -7.90
CA ILE A 154 8.06 3.56 -8.98
C ILE A 154 7.03 2.57 -8.41
N SER A 155 7.47 1.67 -7.53
CA SER A 155 6.56 0.74 -6.86
C SER A 155 5.57 1.45 -5.95
N HIS A 156 5.98 2.55 -5.29
CA HIS A 156 5.10 3.38 -4.46
C HIS A 156 4.00 4.09 -5.26
N GLU A 157 4.31 4.68 -6.42
CA GLU A 157 3.30 5.36 -7.22
C GLU A 157 2.27 4.36 -7.80
N ALA A 158 2.72 3.19 -8.21
CA ALA A 158 1.82 2.15 -8.70
C ALA A 158 0.89 1.62 -7.60
N ALA A 159 1.43 1.32 -6.42
CA ALA A 159 0.64 0.89 -5.27
C ALA A 159 -0.31 2.01 -4.78
N ARG A 160 0.09 3.30 -4.89
CA ARG A 160 -0.78 4.44 -4.60
C ARG A 160 -2.00 4.49 -5.53
N LEU A 161 -1.81 4.25 -6.82
CA LEU A 161 -2.91 4.21 -7.79
C LEU A 161 -3.90 3.07 -7.49
N VAL A 162 -3.40 1.90 -7.11
CA VAL A 162 -4.24 0.74 -6.75
C VAL A 162 -4.91 0.94 -5.39
N GLY A 163 -4.19 1.48 -4.40
CA GLY A 163 -4.74 1.79 -3.09
C GLY A 163 -5.87 2.83 -3.09
N GLN A 164 -5.99 3.63 -4.17
CA GLN A 164 -7.13 4.53 -4.38
C GLN A 164 -8.40 3.77 -4.82
N VAL A 165 -8.24 2.56 -5.36
CA VAL A 165 -9.36 1.73 -5.86
C VAL A 165 -9.89 0.79 -4.77
N ALA A 166 -9.05 0.41 -3.81
CA ALA A 166 -9.44 -0.41 -2.66
C ALA A 166 -9.70 0.50 -1.46
N ASP A 167 -10.96 0.67 -1.05
CA ASP A 167 -11.32 1.29 0.24
C ASP A 167 -10.86 0.35 1.37
N ALA A 168 -9.57 0.44 1.71
CA ALA A 168 -8.92 -0.40 2.72
C ALA A 168 -9.13 0.11 4.15
N PHE A 169 -9.83 1.24 4.32
CA PHE A 169 -10.05 1.85 5.63
C PHE A 169 -11.52 1.76 6.06
N PRO A 170 -11.79 1.49 7.34
CA PRO A 170 -13.15 1.56 7.87
C PRO A 170 -13.69 2.98 7.81
N LYS A 171 -15.00 3.13 7.59
CA LYS A 171 -15.69 4.42 7.64
C LYS A 171 -15.71 4.94 9.06
N VAL A 172 -15.07 6.08 9.28
CA VAL A 172 -14.94 6.70 10.61
C VAL A 172 -16.23 7.41 11.02
N PHE A 173 -16.91 8.01 10.04
CA PHE A 173 -18.15 8.79 10.28
C PHE A 173 -19.28 8.24 9.41
N THR A 174 -20.48 8.20 9.97
CA THR A 174 -21.73 7.89 9.25
C THR A 174 -22.23 9.07 8.40
N GLY A 175 -21.57 10.24 8.48
CA GLY A 175 -21.88 11.46 7.73
C GLY A 175 -20.63 12.13 7.17
N GLN A 176 -20.69 13.45 6.98
CA GLN A 176 -19.53 14.21 6.52
C GLN A 176 -18.49 14.35 7.64
N ASP A 177 -17.23 14.18 7.29
CA ASP A 177 -16.11 14.38 8.20
C ASP A 177 -16.03 15.84 8.65
N PRO A 178 -15.89 16.11 9.97
CA PRO A 178 -15.73 17.46 10.48
C PRO A 178 -14.49 18.15 9.90
N ARG A 179 -14.62 19.38 9.47
CA ARG A 179 -13.48 20.20 9.01
C ARG A 179 -12.90 20.95 10.20
N LEU A 180 -11.73 20.50 10.67
CA LEU A 180 -10.99 21.22 11.70
C LEU A 180 -9.83 21.98 11.02
N PRO A 181 -9.68 23.28 11.30
CA PRO A 181 -8.54 24.06 10.83
C PRO A 181 -7.25 23.56 11.48
N SER A 182 -6.14 23.69 10.81
CA SER A 182 -4.82 23.36 11.32
C SER A 182 -3.77 23.96 10.40
N ASP A 183 -2.63 24.35 10.97
CA ASP A 183 -1.43 24.71 10.22
C ASP A 183 -0.88 23.48 9.46
N ASP A 184 0.04 23.73 8.53
CA ASP A 184 0.76 22.67 7.83
C ASP A 184 1.59 21.83 8.79
N PRO A 185 1.79 20.54 8.52
CA PRO A 185 2.72 19.71 9.26
C PRO A 185 4.13 20.28 9.19
N ASP A 186 4.87 20.11 10.28
CA ASP A 186 6.29 20.47 10.35
C ASP A 186 7.12 19.26 9.88
N ASP A 187 7.64 19.34 8.67
CA ASP A 187 8.42 18.25 8.08
C ASP A 187 9.67 17.88 8.89
N SER A 188 10.23 18.80 9.65
CA SER A 188 11.39 18.55 10.53
C SER A 188 11.08 17.56 11.66
N ALA A 189 9.80 17.40 12.03
CA ALA A 189 9.37 16.45 13.04
C ALA A 189 9.74 15.01 12.66
N ALA A 190 9.73 14.67 11.36
CA ALA A 190 10.09 13.35 10.87
C ALA A 190 11.56 12.99 11.09
N ASP A 191 12.44 14.00 11.14
CA ASP A 191 13.87 13.84 11.33
C ASP A 191 14.31 13.90 12.79
N SER A 192 13.38 13.95 13.74
CA SER A 192 13.69 14.04 15.16
C SER A 192 14.39 12.77 15.67
N PRO A 193 15.34 12.89 16.63
CA PRO A 193 16.07 11.74 17.17
C PRO A 193 15.15 10.68 17.80
N GLY A 194 14.07 11.09 18.47
CA GLY A 194 13.10 10.19 19.09
C GLY A 194 12.39 9.34 18.05
N VAL A 195 11.98 9.92 16.93
CA VAL A 195 11.33 9.22 15.81
C VAL A 195 12.30 8.23 15.17
N ARG A 196 13.56 8.62 14.93
CA ARG A 196 14.56 7.67 14.41
C ARG A 196 14.82 6.50 15.35
N GLN A 197 14.84 6.74 16.67
CA GLN A 197 14.98 5.68 17.65
C GLN A 197 13.77 4.73 17.66
N ALA A 198 12.55 5.25 17.52
CA ALA A 198 11.31 4.49 17.50
C ALA A 198 11.22 3.52 16.32
N ALA A 199 11.90 3.78 15.21
CA ALA A 199 11.89 2.94 14.01
C ALA A 199 12.18 1.45 14.29
N ARG A 200 13.05 1.15 15.27
CA ARG A 200 13.42 -0.23 15.67
C ARG A 200 12.27 -1.00 16.33
N SER A 201 11.21 -0.31 16.71
CA SER A 201 10.05 -0.87 17.42
C SER A 201 8.79 -0.88 16.54
N ILE A 202 8.94 -0.56 15.26
CA ILE A 202 7.83 -0.54 14.31
C ILE A 202 7.98 -1.73 13.38
N VAL A 203 6.89 -2.47 13.23
CA VAL A 203 6.88 -3.73 12.49
C VAL A 203 5.86 -3.67 11.35
N LYS A 204 6.19 -4.31 10.24
CA LYS A 204 5.24 -4.63 9.19
C LYS A 204 4.42 -5.84 9.65
N VAL A 205 3.10 -5.74 9.58
CA VAL A 205 2.17 -6.81 9.92
C VAL A 205 1.57 -7.35 8.62
N ARG A 206 1.59 -8.66 8.48
CA ARG A 206 0.93 -9.36 7.37
C ARG A 206 0.03 -10.46 7.93
N SER A 207 -1.17 -10.53 7.42
CA SER A 207 -2.14 -11.56 7.78
C SER A 207 -2.68 -12.26 6.53
N LEU A 208 -2.95 -13.55 6.68
CA LEU A 208 -3.55 -14.37 5.65
C LEU A 208 -4.87 -14.90 6.19
N SER A 209 -5.96 -14.68 5.47
CA SER A 209 -7.30 -15.15 5.82
C SER A 209 -7.83 -16.06 4.72
N HIS A 210 -7.98 -17.35 5.04
CA HIS A 210 -8.61 -18.31 4.15
C HIS A 210 -10.14 -18.15 4.14
N GLN A 211 -10.73 -17.68 5.23
CA GLN A 211 -12.19 -17.50 5.33
C GLN A 211 -12.70 -16.34 4.47
N CYS A 212 -11.91 -15.26 4.37
CA CYS A 212 -12.26 -14.08 3.58
C CYS A 212 -11.55 -14.02 2.24
N ASP A 213 -10.74 -15.03 1.91
CA ASP A 213 -9.93 -15.11 0.68
C ASP A 213 -9.08 -13.85 0.45
N ARG A 214 -8.53 -13.30 1.53
CA ARG A 214 -7.77 -12.02 1.54
C ARG A 214 -6.45 -12.16 2.27
N ALA A 215 -5.45 -11.49 1.73
CA ALA A 215 -4.23 -11.10 2.45
C ALA A 215 -4.36 -9.64 2.87
N SER A 216 -4.11 -9.32 4.13
CA SER A 216 -4.12 -7.95 4.62
C SER A 216 -2.73 -7.55 5.11
N GLU A 217 -2.40 -6.28 4.93
CA GLU A 217 -1.14 -5.70 5.32
C GLU A 217 -1.37 -4.43 6.15
N GLY A 218 -0.48 -4.23 7.09
CA GLY A 218 -0.53 -3.07 7.95
C GLY A 218 0.79 -2.86 8.68
N THR A 219 0.73 -1.97 9.62
CA THR A 219 1.82 -1.64 10.53
C THR A 219 1.44 -2.05 11.95
N GLY A 220 2.43 -2.29 12.77
CA GLY A 220 2.28 -2.47 14.20
C GLY A 220 3.43 -1.80 14.95
N TRP A 221 3.26 -1.63 16.23
CA TRP A 221 4.30 -1.10 17.12
C TRP A 221 4.42 -1.93 18.39
N VAL A 222 5.62 -2.04 18.92
CA VAL A 222 5.92 -2.85 20.10
C VAL A 222 5.46 -2.09 21.36
N SER A 223 4.44 -2.62 22.03
CA SER A 223 3.86 -2.01 23.25
C SER A 223 4.47 -2.52 24.55
N SER A 224 4.95 -3.75 24.54
CA SER A 224 5.69 -4.37 25.65
C SER A 224 6.50 -5.56 25.12
N ARG A 225 7.27 -6.22 25.98
CA ARG A 225 8.06 -7.38 25.58
C ARG A 225 7.19 -8.44 24.89
N HIS A 226 7.55 -8.82 23.66
CA HIS A 226 6.85 -9.81 22.84
C HIS A 226 5.39 -9.43 22.51
N ARG A 227 5.02 -8.14 22.56
CA ARG A 227 3.67 -7.67 22.24
C ARG A 227 3.70 -6.55 21.19
N VAL A 228 2.86 -6.70 20.19
CA VAL A 228 2.67 -5.75 19.11
C VAL A 228 1.22 -5.31 19.07
N VAL A 229 0.99 -4.01 18.98
CA VAL A 229 -0.32 -3.41 18.73
C VAL A 229 -0.48 -3.17 17.24
N THR A 230 -1.66 -3.47 16.71
CA THR A 230 -2.08 -3.20 15.34
C THR A 230 -3.59 -2.97 15.29
N ASN A 231 -4.17 -2.74 14.11
CA ASN A 231 -5.63 -2.67 13.99
C ASN A 231 -6.28 -4.04 13.89
N ALA A 232 -7.53 -4.12 14.32
CA ALA A 232 -8.34 -5.34 14.23
C ALA A 232 -8.60 -5.72 12.76
N HIS A 233 -8.92 -4.74 11.88
CA HIS A 233 -9.16 -5.01 10.46
C HIS A 233 -7.93 -5.57 9.73
N VAL A 234 -6.71 -5.30 10.21
CA VAL A 234 -5.47 -5.86 9.64
C VAL A 234 -5.37 -7.37 9.87
N VAL A 235 -5.93 -7.87 10.97
CA VAL A 235 -5.81 -9.28 11.39
C VAL A 235 -7.15 -10.02 11.43
N ALA A 236 -8.24 -9.37 11.01
CA ALA A 236 -9.59 -9.93 11.03
C ALA A 236 -9.68 -11.20 10.20
N GLY A 237 -10.25 -12.27 10.78
CA GLY A 237 -10.46 -13.56 10.12
C GLY A 237 -9.18 -14.23 9.61
N SER A 238 -8.01 -13.90 10.18
CA SER A 238 -6.73 -14.44 9.72
C SER A 238 -6.42 -15.79 10.37
N ASP A 239 -5.96 -16.74 9.55
CA ASP A 239 -5.46 -18.05 10.00
C ASP A 239 -3.96 -18.01 10.33
N GLY A 240 -3.27 -16.98 9.90
CA GLY A 240 -1.85 -16.77 10.15
C GLY A 240 -1.46 -15.30 10.12
N VAL A 241 -0.80 -14.86 11.18
CA VAL A 241 -0.25 -13.50 11.27
C VAL A 241 1.26 -13.58 11.40
N THR A 242 1.96 -12.72 10.67
CA THR A 242 3.41 -12.56 10.78
C THR A 242 3.75 -11.08 10.97
N VAL A 243 4.85 -10.84 11.69
CA VAL A 243 5.42 -9.51 11.84
C VAL A 243 6.88 -9.49 11.39
N GLN A 244 7.33 -8.35 10.90
CA GLN A 244 8.69 -8.17 10.40
C GLN A 244 9.21 -6.81 10.88
N VAL A 245 10.28 -6.82 11.68
CA VAL A 245 10.86 -5.60 12.27
C VAL A 245 11.46 -4.75 11.17
N GLY A 246 11.10 -3.45 11.14
CA GLY A 246 11.57 -2.53 10.09
C GLY A 246 11.12 -2.90 8.67
N GLY A 247 10.28 -3.93 8.50
CA GLY A 247 9.85 -4.44 7.19
C GLY A 247 10.89 -5.30 6.48
N GLU A 248 12.00 -5.64 7.14
CA GLU A 248 13.12 -6.39 6.58
C GLU A 248 13.51 -7.59 7.46
N GLY A 249 14.26 -8.54 6.93
CA GLY A 249 14.75 -9.71 7.66
C GLY A 249 13.70 -10.80 7.90
N ALA A 250 13.79 -11.51 9.02
CA ALA A 250 12.96 -12.67 9.32
C ALA A 250 11.50 -12.28 9.60
N ARG A 251 10.56 -13.05 9.07
CA ARG A 251 9.14 -12.98 9.43
C ARG A 251 8.90 -13.80 10.70
N LEU A 252 8.44 -13.15 11.74
CA LEU A 252 8.15 -13.76 13.03
C LEU A 252 6.67 -14.12 13.11
N ARG A 253 6.34 -15.34 13.54
CA ARG A 253 4.95 -15.74 13.74
C ARG A 253 4.35 -14.96 14.89
N ALA A 254 3.12 -14.50 14.68
CA ALA A 254 2.35 -13.77 15.67
C ALA A 254 1.00 -14.46 15.91
N ARG A 255 0.43 -14.24 17.08
CA ARG A 255 -0.89 -14.74 17.48
C ARG A 255 -1.68 -13.60 18.11
N VAL A 256 -2.93 -13.44 17.71
CA VAL A 256 -3.85 -12.46 18.32
C VAL A 256 -4.16 -12.88 19.76
N VAL A 257 -3.94 -11.99 20.74
CA VAL A 257 -4.18 -12.22 22.17
C VAL A 257 -5.20 -11.26 22.78
N ALA A 258 -5.47 -10.14 22.08
CA ALA A 258 -6.60 -9.27 22.40
C ALA A 258 -7.12 -8.69 21.09
N TYR A 259 -8.44 -8.54 20.99
CA TYR A 259 -9.11 -8.15 19.77
C TYR A 259 -10.40 -7.40 20.07
N ASP A 260 -10.57 -6.24 19.49
CA ASP A 260 -11.78 -5.44 19.61
C ASP A 260 -12.17 -4.88 18.23
N PRO A 261 -13.18 -5.45 17.58
CA PRO A 261 -13.64 -5.00 16.26
C PRO A 261 -14.36 -3.65 16.31
N ASN A 262 -14.90 -3.27 17.46
CA ASN A 262 -15.58 -1.99 17.64
C ASN A 262 -14.57 -0.86 17.78
N LEU A 263 -13.49 -1.09 18.52
CA LEU A 263 -12.39 -0.14 18.66
C LEU A 263 -11.47 -0.14 17.44
N ASP A 264 -11.50 -1.22 16.65
CA ASP A 264 -10.54 -1.48 15.57
C ASP A 264 -9.09 -1.59 16.09
N LEU A 265 -8.91 -2.39 17.14
CA LEU A 265 -7.60 -2.61 17.74
C LEU A 265 -7.35 -4.08 18.02
N ALA A 266 -6.12 -4.53 17.83
CA ALA A 266 -5.67 -5.88 18.19
C ALA A 266 -4.30 -5.83 18.85
N VAL A 267 -4.04 -6.80 19.73
CA VAL A 267 -2.72 -7.05 20.32
C VAL A 267 -2.25 -8.43 19.90
N LEU A 268 -1.01 -8.50 19.46
CA LEU A 268 -0.35 -9.72 18.98
C LEU A 268 0.71 -10.17 19.97
N ALA A 269 0.74 -11.45 20.28
CA ALA A 269 1.88 -12.10 20.94
C ALA A 269 2.86 -12.58 19.89
N VAL A 270 4.11 -12.19 20.03
CA VAL A 270 5.21 -12.52 19.11
C VAL A 270 6.41 -13.02 19.93
N PRO A 271 6.46 -14.31 20.29
CA PRO A 271 7.46 -14.84 21.26
C PRO A 271 8.92 -14.59 20.88
N SER A 272 9.21 -14.58 19.57
CA SER A 272 10.57 -14.39 19.05
C SER A 272 10.93 -12.91 18.78
N LEU A 273 10.10 -11.96 19.21
CA LEU A 273 10.35 -10.53 18.99
C LEU A 273 11.25 -9.96 20.07
N GLU A 274 12.40 -9.41 19.69
CA GLU A 274 13.34 -8.78 20.61
C GLU A 274 13.44 -7.24 20.45
N ALA A 275 12.51 -6.64 19.73
CA ALA A 275 12.47 -5.19 19.56
C ALA A 275 12.01 -4.47 20.84
N PRO A 276 12.57 -3.27 21.16
CA PRO A 276 12.21 -2.55 22.38
C PRO A 276 10.78 -2.02 22.34
N ALA A 277 10.14 -1.90 23.50
CA ALA A 277 8.81 -1.32 23.61
C ALA A 277 8.85 0.21 23.47
N LEU A 278 7.83 0.78 22.81
CA LEU A 278 7.63 2.22 22.75
C LEU A 278 6.80 2.69 23.95
N PRO A 279 7.20 3.77 24.60
CA PRO A 279 6.39 4.41 25.62
C PRO A 279 5.18 5.09 24.98
N MET A 280 4.05 5.08 25.70
CA MET A 280 2.85 5.83 25.30
C MET A 280 2.90 7.25 25.87
N ALA A 281 2.60 8.26 25.05
CA ALA A 281 2.41 9.63 25.52
C ALA A 281 1.16 9.72 26.42
N SER A 282 1.17 10.63 27.37
CA SER A 282 0.03 10.88 28.27
C SER A 282 -1.13 11.53 27.51
N SER A 283 -0.83 12.54 26.73
CA SER A 283 -1.75 13.28 25.87
C SER A 283 -0.98 13.98 24.76
N VAL A 284 -1.70 14.46 23.76
CA VAL A 284 -1.24 15.44 22.77
C VAL A 284 -2.34 16.49 22.62
N ASP A 285 -1.93 17.70 22.32
CA ASP A 285 -2.82 18.84 22.17
C ASP A 285 -3.00 19.26 20.71
N THR A 286 -4.03 20.03 20.44
CA THR A 286 -4.25 20.65 19.13
C THR A 286 -3.05 21.51 18.75
N GLY A 287 -2.53 21.33 17.56
CA GLY A 287 -1.35 22.03 17.04
C GLY A 287 -0.04 21.29 17.26
N ASP A 288 -0.01 20.21 18.05
CA ASP A 288 1.20 19.42 18.26
C ASP A 288 1.74 18.82 16.96
N SER A 289 3.05 18.92 16.77
CA SER A 289 3.77 18.24 15.70
C SER A 289 3.94 16.76 16.05
N THR A 290 3.49 15.92 15.15
CA THR A 290 3.52 14.45 15.29
C THR A 290 4.00 13.80 14.00
N VAL A 291 4.19 12.50 14.01
CA VAL A 291 4.71 11.74 12.88
C VAL A 291 3.91 10.46 12.69
N ILE A 292 3.44 10.22 11.48
CA ILE A 292 2.85 8.96 11.06
C ILE A 292 3.99 8.05 10.60
N ALA A 293 4.15 6.90 11.25
CA ALA A 293 5.22 5.96 10.95
C ALA A 293 4.65 4.59 10.58
N GLY A 294 5.17 3.98 9.52
CA GLY A 294 4.67 2.68 9.08
C GLY A 294 5.16 2.25 7.72
N PHE A 295 4.42 1.34 7.10
CA PHE A 295 4.73 0.70 5.82
C PHE A 295 3.64 0.96 4.80
N PRO A 296 3.50 2.21 4.30
CA PRO A 296 2.45 2.54 3.35
C PRO A 296 2.60 1.73 2.07
N LEU A 297 1.46 1.19 1.58
CA LEU A 297 1.34 0.49 0.30
C LEU A 297 2.29 -0.72 0.20
N ASP A 298 2.44 -1.48 1.28
CA ASP A 298 3.41 -2.58 1.41
C ASP A 298 4.88 -2.18 1.13
N GLY A 299 5.15 -0.90 1.07
CA GLY A 299 6.47 -0.34 0.80
C GLY A 299 7.45 -0.46 1.96
N PRO A 300 8.62 0.19 1.85
CA PRO A 300 9.58 0.29 2.93
C PRO A 300 9.05 1.14 4.09
N TYR A 301 9.73 1.05 5.24
CA TYR A 301 9.47 1.92 6.38
C TYR A 301 9.50 3.39 5.96
N THR A 302 8.46 4.11 6.32
CA THR A 302 8.29 5.52 5.95
C THR A 302 7.79 6.31 7.16
N VAL A 303 8.28 7.52 7.28
CA VAL A 303 7.86 8.52 8.28
C VAL A 303 7.34 9.75 7.56
N ARG A 304 6.19 10.26 8.00
CA ARG A 304 5.60 11.48 7.45
C ARG A 304 5.14 12.38 8.56
N ALA A 305 5.47 13.65 8.46
CA ALA A 305 5.00 14.66 9.40
C ALA A 305 3.47 14.76 9.39
N ALA A 306 2.91 14.98 10.54
CA ALA A 306 1.50 15.25 10.75
C ALA A 306 1.32 16.26 11.87
N ARG A 307 0.17 16.95 11.88
CA ARG A 307 -0.20 17.90 12.93
C ARG A 307 -1.54 17.50 13.52
N VAL A 308 -1.64 17.52 14.84
CA VAL A 308 -2.89 17.23 15.53
C VAL A 308 -3.87 18.38 15.31
N ARG A 309 -5.05 18.08 14.76
CA ARG A 309 -6.14 19.04 14.58
C ARG A 309 -7.05 19.15 15.80
N GLY A 310 -7.12 18.07 16.57
CA GLY A 310 -7.93 17.98 17.78
C GLY A 310 -8.39 16.56 18.06
N THR A 311 -9.03 16.41 19.23
CA THR A 311 -9.67 15.17 19.67
C THR A 311 -11.17 15.25 19.40
N LEU A 312 -11.75 14.19 18.86
CA LEU A 312 -13.17 14.09 18.49
C LEU A 312 -13.78 12.79 19.01
N MET A 313 -15.11 12.82 19.20
CA MET A 313 -15.91 11.59 19.31
C MET A 313 -16.50 11.29 17.93
N ALA A 314 -15.98 10.26 17.27
CA ALA A 314 -16.45 9.83 15.95
C ALA A 314 -17.47 8.71 16.11
N ARG A 315 -18.62 8.88 15.43
CA ARG A 315 -19.67 7.87 15.35
C ARG A 315 -19.64 7.23 13.96
N GLY A 316 -19.37 5.93 13.90
CA GLY A 316 -19.24 5.18 12.66
C GLY A 316 -19.55 3.70 12.84
N GLU A 317 -19.21 2.92 11.85
CA GLU A 317 -19.38 1.47 11.86
C GLU A 317 -18.15 0.76 12.46
N ASN A 318 -18.32 -0.49 12.95
CA ASN A 318 -17.20 -1.34 13.30
C ASN A 318 -16.50 -1.87 12.03
N ILE A 319 -15.47 -2.70 12.19
CA ILE A 319 -14.70 -3.23 11.05
C ILE A 319 -15.51 -4.17 10.13
N TYR A 320 -16.67 -4.64 10.58
CA TYR A 320 -17.56 -5.52 9.80
C TYR A 320 -18.70 -4.75 9.10
N GLY A 321 -18.76 -3.42 9.29
CA GLY A 321 -19.86 -2.61 8.79
C GLY A 321 -21.12 -2.69 9.64
N ASP A 322 -21.04 -3.29 10.83
CA ASP A 322 -22.15 -3.44 11.77
C ASP A 322 -22.06 -2.40 12.89
N GLY A 323 -23.24 -2.02 13.39
CA GLY A 323 -23.37 -1.25 14.64
C GLY A 323 -23.08 0.23 14.50
N ASP A 324 -23.36 0.92 15.61
CA ASP A 324 -23.17 2.36 15.79
C ASP A 324 -22.12 2.55 16.88
N VAL A 325 -20.86 2.59 16.48
CA VAL A 325 -19.71 2.64 17.39
C VAL A 325 -19.24 4.06 17.57
N VAL A 326 -19.03 4.46 18.82
CA VAL A 326 -18.45 5.77 19.16
C VAL A 326 -16.99 5.58 19.60
N ARG A 327 -16.06 6.25 18.91
CA ARG A 327 -14.63 6.22 19.20
C ARG A 327 -14.09 7.60 19.50
N GLU A 328 -13.21 7.69 20.49
CA GLU A 328 -12.41 8.88 20.69
C GLU A 328 -11.19 8.82 19.80
N ILE A 329 -11.06 9.80 18.92
CA ILE A 329 -10.02 9.83 17.90
C ILE A 329 -9.27 11.16 17.88
N LEU A 330 -8.02 11.11 17.43
CA LEU A 330 -7.27 12.28 17.01
C LEU A 330 -7.52 12.51 15.52
N SER A 331 -7.95 13.72 15.16
CA SER A 331 -7.96 14.19 13.77
C SER A 331 -6.61 14.81 13.46
N LEU A 332 -6.04 14.42 12.33
CA LEU A 332 -4.68 14.77 11.93
C LEU A 332 -4.69 15.48 10.57
N ARG A 333 -3.89 16.52 10.43
CA ARG A 333 -3.44 16.99 9.13
C ARG A 333 -2.18 16.22 8.76
N GLY A 334 -2.29 15.32 7.81
CA GLY A 334 -1.21 14.43 7.37
C GLY A 334 -1.73 13.37 6.42
N THR A 335 -0.86 12.81 5.61
CA THR A 335 -1.22 11.80 4.63
C THR A 335 -1.18 10.40 5.24
N VAL A 336 -2.33 9.77 5.40
CA VAL A 336 -2.48 8.36 5.77
C VAL A 336 -2.78 7.53 4.52
N GLN A 337 -2.04 6.46 4.33
CA GLN A 337 -2.16 5.55 3.19
C GLN A 337 -2.45 4.13 3.67
N PRO A 338 -3.06 3.25 2.83
CA PRO A 338 -3.13 1.82 3.10
C PRO A 338 -1.77 1.28 3.53
N GLY A 339 -1.74 0.40 4.54
CA GLY A 339 -0.50 -0.06 5.16
C GLY A 339 -0.02 0.78 6.36
N ASN A 340 -0.48 2.02 6.55
CA ASN A 340 -0.26 2.75 7.80
C ASN A 340 -1.16 2.27 8.95
N SER A 341 -2.22 1.53 8.64
CA SER A 341 -3.16 0.95 9.63
C SER A 341 -2.42 0.18 10.71
N GLY A 342 -2.72 0.48 11.98
CA GLY A 342 -2.07 -0.11 13.14
C GLY A 342 -0.72 0.52 13.50
N GLY A 343 -0.20 1.40 12.66
CA GLY A 343 1.05 2.12 12.92
C GLY A 343 0.91 3.17 14.02
N PRO A 344 2.01 3.53 14.70
CA PRO A 344 1.97 4.56 15.71
C PRO A 344 1.91 5.97 15.10
N LEU A 345 1.11 6.82 15.71
CA LEU A 345 1.30 8.25 15.67
C LEU A 345 2.35 8.60 16.73
N LEU A 346 3.50 9.09 16.33
CA LEU A 346 4.59 9.40 17.25
C LEU A 346 4.66 10.89 17.57
N THR A 347 4.99 11.21 18.80
CA THR A 347 5.49 12.52 19.18
C THR A 347 6.96 12.69 18.72
N THR A 348 7.49 13.89 18.66
CA THR A 348 8.88 14.16 18.26
C THR A 348 9.92 13.54 19.19
N ASP A 349 9.57 13.25 20.45
CA ASP A 349 10.41 12.51 21.40
C ASP A 349 10.23 10.97 21.30
N GLY A 350 9.50 10.48 20.31
CA GLY A 350 9.39 9.05 19.97
C GLY A 350 8.39 8.25 20.81
N LYS A 351 7.48 8.92 21.53
CA LYS A 351 6.39 8.26 22.25
C LYS A 351 5.17 8.06 21.34
N VAL A 352 4.40 7.02 21.59
CA VAL A 352 3.16 6.77 20.87
C VAL A 352 2.07 7.69 21.39
N ALA A 353 1.56 8.60 20.55
CA ALA A 353 0.46 9.49 20.83
C ALA A 353 -0.92 8.85 20.53
N GLY A 354 -0.94 7.89 19.61
CA GLY A 354 -2.13 7.15 19.20
C GLY A 354 -1.79 6.06 18.18
N THR A 355 -2.81 5.33 17.75
CA THR A 355 -2.67 4.27 16.73
C THR A 355 -3.46 4.67 15.49
N ILE A 356 -2.78 4.79 14.35
CA ILE A 356 -3.41 5.12 13.06
C ILE A 356 -4.37 4.01 12.67
N PHE A 357 -5.61 4.36 12.27
CA PHE A 357 -6.58 3.34 11.87
C PHE A 357 -7.40 3.72 10.62
N ALA A 358 -7.47 5.00 10.26
CA ALA A 358 -8.28 5.42 9.13
C ALA A 358 -7.81 6.74 8.52
N ARG A 359 -8.39 7.07 7.37
CA ARG A 359 -8.27 8.37 6.71
C ARG A 359 -9.65 8.91 6.34
N SER A 360 -9.73 10.20 6.09
CA SER A 360 -10.93 10.82 5.53
C SER A 360 -11.18 10.34 4.08
N THR A 361 -12.43 10.08 3.76
CA THR A 361 -12.88 9.81 2.40
C THR A 361 -13.22 11.08 1.63
N SER A 362 -13.46 12.19 2.35
CA SER A 362 -13.91 13.48 1.78
C SER A 362 -12.85 14.57 1.83
N GLN A 363 -11.83 14.45 2.68
CA GLN A 363 -10.80 15.48 2.87
C GLN A 363 -9.40 14.91 2.62
N PRO A 364 -8.74 15.34 1.53
CA PRO A 364 -7.33 15.00 1.30
C PRO A 364 -6.47 15.44 2.50
N GLN A 365 -5.42 14.68 2.81
CA GLN A 365 -4.50 14.95 3.91
C GLN A 365 -5.17 14.98 5.30
N THR A 366 -6.25 14.24 5.50
CA THR A 366 -6.85 14.05 6.80
C THR A 366 -6.77 12.58 7.20
N GLY A 367 -6.08 12.32 8.30
CA GLY A 367 -5.94 11.01 8.92
C GLY A 367 -6.57 10.97 10.31
N TYR A 368 -6.79 9.76 10.81
CA TYR A 368 -7.36 9.53 12.14
C TYR A 368 -6.54 8.49 12.91
N ALA A 369 -6.33 8.78 14.20
CA ALA A 369 -5.68 7.86 15.12
C ALA A 369 -6.59 7.63 16.35
N LEU A 370 -6.62 6.40 16.84
CA LEU A 370 -7.24 6.08 18.12
C LEU A 370 -6.44 6.71 19.25
N THR A 371 -7.10 7.30 20.24
CA THR A 371 -6.40 7.89 21.39
C THR A 371 -5.83 6.82 22.32
N ASN A 372 -4.72 7.12 22.98
CA ASN A 372 -4.14 6.26 23.99
C ASN A 372 -5.09 6.01 25.17
N ARG A 373 -5.96 6.96 25.47
CA ARG A 373 -6.95 6.84 26.54
C ARG A 373 -7.88 5.67 26.27
N GLN A 374 -8.35 5.54 25.05
CA GLN A 374 -9.30 4.51 24.65
C GLN A 374 -8.63 3.14 24.44
N THR A 375 -7.41 3.11 23.92
CA THR A 375 -6.71 1.86 23.57
C THR A 375 -6.02 1.18 24.76
N ARG A 376 -5.70 1.93 25.81
CA ARG A 376 -4.87 1.48 26.95
C ARG A 376 -5.39 0.23 27.64
N GLN A 377 -6.71 0.10 27.81
CA GLN A 377 -7.29 -1.06 28.49
C GLN A 377 -7.06 -2.35 27.70
N LEU A 378 -7.35 -2.34 26.39
CA LEU A 378 -7.13 -3.50 25.51
C LEU A 378 -5.65 -3.85 25.40
N ILE A 379 -4.77 -2.86 25.30
CA ILE A 379 -3.32 -3.09 25.26
C ILE A 379 -2.84 -3.79 26.54
N ARG A 380 -3.33 -3.36 27.70
CA ARG A 380 -3.00 -3.99 28.98
C ARG A 380 -3.53 -5.41 29.08
N SER A 381 -4.77 -5.69 28.67
CA SER A 381 -5.31 -7.05 28.71
C SER A 381 -4.48 -7.99 27.84
N GLY A 382 -4.12 -7.58 26.63
CA GLY A 382 -3.25 -8.36 25.75
C GLY A 382 -1.82 -8.57 26.26
N THR A 383 -1.37 -7.79 27.25
CA THR A 383 -0.06 -8.00 27.86
C THR A 383 -0.05 -9.23 28.79
N HIS A 384 -1.15 -9.51 29.45
CA HIS A 384 -1.28 -10.58 30.46
C HIS A 384 -1.86 -11.88 29.89
N ASP A 385 -2.51 -11.84 28.71
CA ASP A 385 -3.18 -13.00 28.15
C ASP A 385 -2.25 -13.82 27.26
N SER A 386 -2.21 -15.13 27.51
CA SER A 386 -1.51 -16.12 26.68
C SER A 386 -2.48 -16.89 25.77
N THR A 387 -3.79 -16.72 25.96
CA THR A 387 -4.84 -17.45 25.22
C THR A 387 -5.14 -16.73 23.89
N PRO A 388 -5.39 -17.46 22.78
CA PRO A 388 -5.88 -16.83 21.56
C PRO A 388 -7.24 -16.17 21.79
N ALA A 389 -7.43 -14.96 21.25
CA ALA A 389 -8.77 -14.41 21.14
C ALA A 389 -9.57 -15.25 20.12
N SER A 390 -10.69 -15.76 20.56
CA SER A 390 -11.63 -16.56 19.75
C SER A 390 -12.35 -15.70 18.70
#